data_71f3bece64437da4e8166d2ea3e8ec12
#
_entry.id   71f3bece64437da4e8166d2ea3e8ec12
#
_cell.length_a   1.000
_cell.length_b   1.000
_cell.length_c   1.000
_cell.angle_alpha   90.00
_cell.angle_beta   90.00
_cell.angle_gamma   90.00
#
_symmetry.space_group_name_H-M   'P 1'
#
loop_
_entity.id
_entity.type
_entity.pdbx_description
1 polymer ?
#
loop_
_entity_poly.entity_id
_entity_poly.type
_entity_poly.pdbx_seq_one_letter_code
_entity_poly.pdbx_strand_id
1 'polypeptide(L)'
;MYIRLSGGRSKTLLLAVNMLINMNIGIRGFAAYTNIIKKTVLHDIKMPSIYLENSFLSENDARFKNKFFSAEHVFPQCLLNNKHTNDMHNIIKTTNTLNVNRSNYMFVEDVSINVKDKNWQRLDFGNYVNHKYKVFAPNHYSKGFISRAVLYMCWEYGYSHKKVIDRDLLIKWYFQYPPLKEERYHNEIIHRIQRKHNIFITNYYKKNNVITKFITKL
;
A
#
# COMPACT_ATOMS: atom_id res chain seq x y z
N MET A 1 -10.60 9.20 23.73
CA MET A 1 -9.39 9.98 23.44
C MET A 1 -9.60 10.70 22.10
N TYR A 2 -9.99 11.98 22.16
CA TYR A 2 -10.25 12.78 20.96
C TYR A 2 -8.91 13.27 20.40
N ILE A 3 -8.54 12.81 19.22
CA ILE A 3 -7.37 13.35 18.50
C ILE A 3 -7.82 14.66 17.84
N ARG A 4 -7.31 15.79 18.34
CA ARG A 4 -7.51 17.10 17.72
C ARG A 4 -6.81 17.15 16.37
N LEU A 5 -7.57 17.13 15.28
CA LEU A 5 -7.06 17.25 13.92
C LEU A 5 -6.89 18.75 13.61
N SER A 6 -5.66 19.22 13.56
CA SER A 6 -5.33 20.57 13.10
C SER A 6 -5.17 20.56 11.56
N GLY A 7 -6.07 21.26 10.87
CA GLY A 7 -5.98 21.49 9.42
C GLY A 7 -7.32 21.31 8.69
N GLY A 8 -7.77 22.30 7.91
CA GLY A 8 -9.07 22.35 7.26
C GLY A 8 -9.42 21.15 6.37
N ARG A 9 -8.46 20.57 5.63
CA ARG A 9 -8.65 19.42 4.72
C ARG A 9 -8.95 18.10 5.46
N SER A 10 -8.38 17.91 6.64
CA SER A 10 -8.62 16.72 7.47
C SER A 10 -10.03 16.71 8.05
N LYS A 11 -10.64 17.88 8.32
CA LYS A 11 -12.05 17.99 8.74
C LYS A 11 -12.99 17.64 7.59
N THR A 12 -12.67 18.02 6.36
CA THR A 12 -13.47 17.71 5.17
C THR A 12 -13.48 16.22 4.87
N LEU A 13 -12.36 15.53 5.02
CA LEU A 13 -12.28 14.07 4.84
C LEU A 13 -13.10 13.35 5.93
N LEU A 14 -12.99 13.77 7.19
CA LEU A 14 -13.75 13.17 8.28
C LEU A 14 -15.25 13.42 8.15
N LEU A 15 -15.65 14.61 7.69
CA LEU A 15 -17.04 14.95 7.35
C LEU A 15 -17.54 14.11 6.16
N ALA A 16 -16.77 13.97 5.10
CA ALA A 16 -17.11 13.15 3.95
C ALA A 16 -17.27 11.67 4.35
N VAL A 17 -16.36 11.13 5.13
CA VAL A 17 -16.43 9.75 5.65
C VAL A 17 -17.62 9.57 6.60
N ASN A 18 -17.92 10.54 7.48
CA ASN A 18 -19.09 10.49 8.38
C ASN A 18 -20.42 10.67 7.64
N MET A 19 -20.50 11.54 6.64
CA MET A 19 -21.66 11.66 5.77
C MET A 19 -21.98 10.34 5.05
N LEU A 20 -20.94 9.62 4.60
CA LEU A 20 -21.11 8.32 3.96
C LEU A 20 -21.65 7.22 4.86
N ILE A 21 -21.20 7.21 6.10
CA ILE A 21 -21.66 6.24 7.09
C ILE A 21 -23.17 6.41 7.34
N ASN A 22 -23.68 7.63 7.18
CA ASN A 22 -25.07 8.01 7.50
C ASN A 22 -26.00 8.05 6.28
N MET A 23 -25.49 7.92 5.05
CA MET A 23 -26.33 7.95 3.84
C MET A 23 -26.67 6.55 3.34
N ASN A 24 -27.95 6.22 3.33
CA ASN A 24 -28.51 5.00 2.73
C ASN A 24 -28.58 5.19 1.19
N ILE A 25 -27.44 5.06 0.50
CA ILE A 25 -27.34 5.32 -0.94
C ILE A 25 -27.49 4.00 -1.70
N GLY A 26 -28.35 3.97 -2.73
CA GLY A 26 -28.54 2.82 -3.61
C GLY A 26 -27.24 2.40 -4.34
N ILE A 27 -27.14 1.13 -4.70
CA ILE A 27 -25.92 0.43 -5.17
C ILE A 27 -25.15 1.16 -6.29
N ARG A 28 -25.81 1.85 -7.22
CA ARG A 28 -25.11 2.60 -8.29
C ARG A 28 -24.47 3.90 -7.83
N GLY A 29 -25.11 4.61 -6.90
CA GLY A 29 -24.55 5.81 -6.26
C GLY A 29 -23.35 5.46 -5.37
N PHE A 30 -23.38 4.29 -4.73
CA PHE A 30 -22.32 3.81 -3.85
C PHE A 30 -20.98 3.58 -4.60
N ALA A 31 -20.99 3.03 -5.82
CA ALA A 31 -19.76 2.76 -6.58
C ALA A 31 -19.06 4.06 -7.04
N ALA A 32 -19.82 5.03 -7.58
CA ALA A 32 -19.25 6.33 -7.99
C ALA A 32 -18.71 7.12 -6.79
N TYR A 33 -19.43 7.10 -5.70
CA TYR A 33 -19.07 7.76 -4.46
C TYR A 33 -17.85 7.11 -3.79
N THR A 34 -17.74 5.79 -3.80
CA THR A 34 -16.58 5.04 -3.32
C THR A 34 -15.31 5.44 -4.08
N ASN A 35 -15.39 5.68 -5.39
CA ASN A 35 -14.25 6.13 -6.19
C ASN A 35 -13.79 7.55 -5.81
N ILE A 36 -14.72 8.47 -5.55
CA ILE A 36 -14.40 9.83 -5.08
C ILE A 36 -13.67 9.77 -3.74
N ILE A 37 -14.15 8.95 -2.81
CA ILE A 37 -13.52 8.81 -1.49
C ILE A 37 -12.17 8.18 -1.58
N LYS A 38 -12.00 7.10 -2.34
CA LYS A 38 -10.71 6.47 -2.56
C LYS A 38 -9.71 7.48 -3.09
N LYS A 39 -10.11 8.28 -4.07
CA LYS A 39 -9.29 9.35 -4.61
C LYS A 39 -8.94 10.39 -3.55
N THR A 40 -9.92 10.84 -2.74
CA THR A 40 -9.71 11.80 -1.65
C THR A 40 -8.78 11.25 -0.58
N VAL A 41 -8.96 9.98 -0.17
CA VAL A 41 -8.11 9.31 0.81
C VAL A 41 -6.67 9.17 0.31
N LEU A 42 -6.48 8.77 -0.95
CA LEU A 42 -5.14 8.67 -1.56
C LEU A 42 -4.41 10.02 -1.63
N HIS A 43 -5.16 11.13 -1.74
CA HIS A 43 -4.58 12.48 -1.77
C HIS A 43 -4.43 13.11 -0.37
N ASP A 44 -4.86 12.44 0.70
CA ASP A 44 -4.62 12.94 2.06
C ASP A 44 -3.11 12.93 2.37
N ILE A 45 -2.60 14.10 2.78
CA ILE A 45 -1.18 14.27 3.12
C ILE A 45 -0.70 13.40 4.28
N LYS A 46 -1.62 12.90 5.11
CA LYS A 46 -1.32 12.00 6.24
C LYS A 46 -1.28 10.53 5.84
N MET A 47 -1.65 10.22 4.60
CA MET A 47 -1.60 8.86 4.11
C MET A 47 -0.18 8.46 3.75
N PRO A 48 0.25 7.25 4.13
CA PRO A 48 1.58 6.76 3.78
C PRO A 48 1.76 6.68 2.27
N SER A 49 2.99 6.88 1.84
CA SER A 49 3.41 6.71 0.46
C SER A 49 4.40 5.56 0.36
N ILE A 50 4.38 4.83 -0.74
CA ILE A 50 5.30 3.73 -0.98
C ILE A 50 6.40 4.16 -1.98
N TYR A 51 7.56 3.54 -1.89
CA TYR A 51 8.76 3.81 -2.71
C TYR A 51 9.41 5.16 -2.48
N LEU A 52 8.94 5.95 -1.53
CA LEU A 52 9.50 7.24 -1.17
C LEU A 52 10.36 7.11 0.08
N GLU A 53 11.34 8.00 0.23
CA GLU A 53 12.29 7.96 1.34
C GLU A 53 11.63 8.19 2.71
N ASN A 54 10.54 8.93 2.70
CA ASN A 54 9.74 9.20 3.89
C ASN A 54 8.26 9.02 3.54
N SER A 55 7.58 8.17 4.28
CA SER A 55 6.16 7.87 4.08
C SER A 55 5.22 9.08 4.24
N PHE A 56 5.74 10.24 4.65
CA PHE A 56 4.96 11.47 4.96
C PHE A 56 5.15 12.60 3.98
N LEU A 57 5.82 12.38 2.87
CA LEU A 57 6.05 13.46 1.93
C LEU A 57 4.72 13.97 1.37
N SER A 58 4.43 15.24 1.64
CA SER A 58 3.25 15.90 1.11
C SER A 58 3.47 16.28 -0.35
N GLU A 59 2.39 16.46 -1.10
CA GLU A 59 2.44 16.98 -2.48
C GLU A 59 3.08 18.39 -2.56
N ASN A 60 3.15 19.11 -1.43
CA ASN A 60 3.77 20.41 -1.32
C ASN A 60 5.28 20.35 -1.01
N ASP A 61 5.84 19.16 -0.79
CA ASP A 61 7.28 18.99 -0.60
C ASP A 61 8.02 19.39 -1.88
N ALA A 62 9.03 20.25 -1.78
CA ALA A 62 9.78 20.78 -2.92
C ALA A 62 10.41 19.65 -3.79
N ARG A 63 10.70 18.47 -3.19
CA ARG A 63 11.20 17.29 -3.89
C ARG A 63 10.17 16.68 -4.85
N PHE A 64 8.89 17.00 -4.67
CA PHE A 64 7.78 16.53 -5.49
C PHE A 64 7.13 17.61 -6.33
N LYS A 65 7.68 18.82 -6.31
CA LYS A 65 7.23 19.88 -7.20
C LYS A 65 7.28 19.37 -8.64
N ASN A 66 6.13 19.30 -9.30
CA ASN A 66 5.95 18.73 -10.64
C ASN A 66 5.97 17.17 -10.74
N LYS A 67 5.93 16.42 -9.64
CA LYS A 67 5.73 14.96 -9.70
C LYS A 67 4.25 14.63 -9.47
N PHE A 68 3.64 13.97 -10.43
CA PHE A 68 2.27 13.50 -10.30
C PHE A 68 2.24 12.24 -9.42
N PHE A 69 1.32 12.21 -8.48
CA PHE A 69 1.05 11.01 -7.67
C PHE A 69 0.11 10.06 -8.41
N SER A 70 0.31 8.77 -8.16
CA SER A 70 -0.41 7.65 -8.74
C SER A 70 -0.82 6.67 -7.66
N ALA A 71 -1.87 5.92 -7.92
CA ALA A 71 -2.32 4.82 -7.07
C ALA A 71 -1.57 3.55 -7.47
N GLU A 72 -0.66 3.10 -6.62
CA GLU A 72 0.06 1.83 -6.78
C GLU A 72 -0.79 0.68 -6.29
N HIS A 73 -0.92 -0.36 -7.11
CA HIS A 73 -1.44 -1.66 -6.71
C HIS A 73 -0.28 -2.56 -6.31
N VAL A 74 -0.01 -2.68 -5.02
CA VAL A 74 1.11 -3.47 -4.48
C VAL A 74 1.05 -4.91 -4.98
N PHE A 75 -0.09 -5.56 -4.83
CA PHE A 75 -0.41 -6.79 -5.56
C PHE A 75 -0.91 -6.38 -6.96
N PRO A 76 -0.20 -6.74 -8.05
CA PRO A 76 -0.45 -6.20 -9.38
C PRO A 76 -1.90 -6.38 -9.85
N GLN A 77 -2.49 -5.32 -10.36
CA GLN A 77 -3.88 -5.30 -10.82
C GLN A 77 -4.15 -6.39 -11.88
N CYS A 78 -3.20 -6.66 -12.77
CA CYS A 78 -3.32 -7.69 -13.81
C CYS A 78 -3.41 -9.14 -13.27
N LEU A 79 -3.10 -9.34 -11.99
CA LEU A 79 -3.21 -10.64 -11.31
C LEU A 79 -4.49 -10.74 -10.45
N LEU A 80 -5.32 -9.70 -10.42
CA LEU A 80 -6.52 -9.62 -9.59
C LEU A 80 -7.78 -9.87 -10.41
N ASN A 81 -8.80 -10.42 -9.76
CA ASN A 81 -10.16 -10.33 -10.25
C ASN A 81 -10.64 -8.87 -10.20
N ASN A 82 -11.39 -8.43 -11.19
CA ASN A 82 -11.91 -7.05 -11.29
C ASN A 82 -12.67 -6.60 -10.03
N LYS A 83 -13.33 -7.51 -9.31
CA LYS A 83 -14.04 -7.23 -8.06
C LYS A 83 -13.12 -6.78 -6.93
N HIS A 84 -11.85 -7.16 -6.96
CA HIS A 84 -10.87 -6.92 -5.90
C HIS A 84 -9.86 -5.80 -6.22
N THR A 85 -9.89 -5.27 -7.45
CA THR A 85 -8.95 -4.22 -7.88
C THR A 85 -9.11 -2.91 -7.11
N ASN A 86 -10.26 -2.72 -6.46
CA ASN A 86 -10.57 -1.51 -5.71
C ASN A 86 -10.33 -1.65 -4.19
N ASP A 87 -9.73 -2.75 -3.72
CA ASP A 87 -9.45 -2.89 -2.29
C ASP A 87 -8.32 -1.94 -1.87
N MET A 88 -8.65 -1.05 -0.94
CA MET A 88 -7.74 0.01 -0.49
C MET A 88 -6.58 -0.51 0.36
N HIS A 89 -6.64 -1.73 0.90
CA HIS A 89 -5.51 -2.36 1.57
C HIS A 89 -4.40 -2.78 0.59
N ASN A 90 -4.72 -2.81 -0.70
CA ASN A 90 -3.77 -3.08 -1.79
C ASN A 90 -3.35 -1.80 -2.54
N ILE A 91 -4.00 -0.66 -2.29
CA ILE A 91 -3.77 0.58 -3.04
C ILE A 91 -3.08 1.59 -2.14
N ILE A 92 -1.94 2.10 -2.59
CA ILE A 92 -1.16 3.07 -1.84
C ILE A 92 -0.59 4.15 -2.76
N LYS A 93 -0.39 5.35 -2.22
CA LYS A 93 0.13 6.48 -2.98
C LYS A 93 1.62 6.30 -3.32
N THR A 94 2.00 6.60 -4.56
CA THR A 94 3.38 6.72 -5.01
C THR A 94 3.51 7.77 -6.11
N THR A 95 4.70 8.04 -6.64
CA THR A 95 4.84 8.87 -7.84
C THR A 95 4.53 8.06 -9.10
N ASN A 96 4.02 8.73 -10.14
CA ASN A 96 3.73 8.07 -11.42
C ASN A 96 4.98 7.39 -12.00
N THR A 97 6.13 8.05 -11.93
CA THR A 97 7.41 7.51 -12.42
C THR A 97 7.77 6.18 -11.73
N LEU A 98 7.67 6.12 -10.41
CA LEU A 98 7.99 4.89 -9.66
C LEU A 98 6.97 3.79 -9.93
N ASN A 99 5.68 4.14 -10.04
CA ASN A 99 4.62 3.18 -10.36
C ASN A 99 4.83 2.54 -11.75
N VAL A 100 5.11 3.37 -12.76
CA VAL A 100 5.39 2.88 -14.13
C VAL A 100 6.62 1.98 -14.16
N ASN A 101 7.71 2.37 -13.50
CA ASN A 101 8.93 1.55 -13.45
C ASN A 101 8.74 0.24 -12.68
N ARG A 102 7.94 0.26 -11.60
CA ARG A 102 7.59 -0.97 -10.88
C ARG A 102 6.74 -1.89 -11.72
N SER A 103 5.80 -1.37 -12.51
CA SER A 103 4.95 -2.18 -13.40
C SER A 103 4.25 -3.32 -12.63
N ASN A 104 4.31 -4.57 -13.13
CA ASN A 104 3.87 -5.79 -12.46
C ASN A 104 5.03 -6.70 -12.05
N TYR A 105 6.23 -6.13 -11.87
CA TYR A 105 7.45 -6.87 -11.63
C TYR A 105 7.48 -7.49 -10.22
N MET A 106 8.18 -8.62 -10.08
CA MET A 106 8.39 -9.25 -8.78
C MET A 106 9.23 -8.37 -7.87
N PHE A 107 8.85 -8.32 -6.61
CA PHE A 107 9.69 -7.71 -5.59
C PHE A 107 10.86 -8.62 -5.23
N VAL A 108 12.04 -8.01 -5.11
CA VAL A 108 13.27 -8.70 -4.73
C VAL A 108 14.01 -7.89 -3.64
N GLU A 109 14.94 -8.55 -2.96
CA GLU A 109 15.79 -7.88 -1.98
C GLU A 109 16.86 -7.03 -2.68
N ASP A 110 17.26 -5.92 -2.06
CA ASP A 110 18.32 -5.04 -2.57
C ASP A 110 19.70 -5.73 -2.66
N VAL A 111 19.98 -6.72 -1.83
CA VAL A 111 21.18 -7.56 -1.92
C VAL A 111 21.25 -8.34 -3.24
N SER A 112 20.13 -8.50 -3.95
CA SER A 112 20.08 -9.12 -5.27
C SER A 112 20.61 -8.20 -6.37
N ILE A 113 20.86 -6.91 -6.05
CA ILE A 113 21.32 -5.93 -7.03
C ILE A 113 22.80 -6.15 -7.28
N ASN A 114 23.11 -6.61 -8.49
CA ASN A 114 24.48 -6.62 -8.97
C ASN A 114 24.76 -5.28 -9.66
N VAL A 115 25.47 -4.40 -8.99
CA VAL A 115 25.83 -3.07 -9.54
C VAL A 115 26.69 -3.13 -10.80
N LYS A 116 27.33 -4.28 -11.09
CA LYS A 116 28.08 -4.52 -12.32
C LYS A 116 27.17 -4.95 -13.48
N ASP A 117 25.95 -5.40 -13.19
CA ASP A 117 24.97 -5.73 -14.23
C ASP A 117 24.29 -4.45 -14.73
N LYS A 118 24.61 -4.04 -15.94
CA LYS A 118 24.10 -2.84 -16.63
C LYS A 118 22.57 -2.84 -16.81
N ASN A 119 21.90 -3.97 -16.59
CA ASN A 119 20.45 -4.05 -16.66
C ASN A 119 19.74 -3.51 -15.40
N TRP A 120 20.47 -3.29 -14.29
CA TRP A 120 19.94 -2.63 -13.12
C TRP A 120 19.95 -1.12 -13.28
N GLN A 121 18.79 -0.51 -13.18
CA GLN A 121 18.59 0.94 -13.18
C GLN A 121 18.27 1.40 -11.75
N ARG A 122 19.07 2.36 -11.25
CA ARG A 122 18.74 3.06 -10.02
C ARG A 122 17.63 4.08 -10.28
N LEU A 123 16.63 4.07 -9.43
CA LEU A 123 15.52 5.02 -9.42
C LEU A 123 15.63 5.96 -8.21
N ASP A 124 14.73 6.94 -8.16
CA ASP A 124 14.62 7.86 -7.02
C ASP A 124 14.42 7.09 -5.69
N PHE A 125 14.92 7.68 -4.61
CA PHE A 125 14.70 7.22 -3.22
C PHE A 125 15.26 5.82 -2.92
N GLY A 126 16.31 5.39 -3.61
CA GLY A 126 16.97 4.11 -3.35
C GLY A 126 16.18 2.89 -3.80
N ASN A 127 15.28 3.05 -4.77
CA ASN A 127 14.67 1.94 -5.46
C ASN A 127 15.52 1.55 -6.67
N TYR A 128 15.37 0.30 -7.11
CA TYR A 128 16.05 -0.23 -8.30
C TYR A 128 15.09 -1.09 -9.12
N VAL A 129 15.28 -1.07 -10.44
CA VAL A 129 14.51 -1.89 -11.36
C VAL A 129 15.44 -2.61 -12.33
N ASN A 130 15.08 -3.84 -12.70
CA ASN A 130 15.70 -4.57 -13.79
C ASN A 130 14.61 -5.00 -14.77
N HIS A 131 14.50 -4.25 -15.87
CA HIS A 131 13.47 -4.50 -16.89
C HIS A 131 13.68 -5.84 -17.63
N LYS A 132 14.94 -6.29 -17.77
CA LYS A 132 15.25 -7.56 -18.41
C LYS A 132 14.73 -8.75 -17.64
N TYR A 133 14.92 -8.75 -16.31
CA TYR A 133 14.46 -9.82 -15.44
C TYR A 133 13.07 -9.57 -14.83
N LYS A 134 12.47 -8.41 -15.11
CA LYS A 134 11.16 -7.99 -14.59
C LYS A 134 11.09 -8.06 -13.07
N VAL A 135 12.08 -7.46 -12.40
CA VAL A 135 12.16 -7.40 -10.95
C VAL A 135 12.35 -5.96 -10.48
N PHE A 136 11.84 -5.69 -9.28
CA PHE A 136 11.89 -4.39 -8.62
C PHE A 136 12.38 -4.57 -7.18
N ALA A 137 13.46 -3.88 -6.82
CA ALA A 137 13.96 -3.83 -5.46
C ALA A 137 13.55 -2.51 -4.80
N PRO A 138 12.56 -2.53 -3.90
CA PRO A 138 12.08 -1.34 -3.23
C PRO A 138 13.06 -0.90 -2.14
N ASN A 139 13.02 0.39 -1.81
CA ASN A 139 13.72 0.90 -0.65
C ASN A 139 13.20 0.25 0.65
N HIS A 140 14.00 0.32 1.72
CA HIS A 140 13.68 -0.35 2.99
C HIS A 140 12.39 0.16 3.66
N TYR A 141 12.02 1.43 3.48
CA TYR A 141 10.79 1.99 4.04
C TYR A 141 9.51 1.35 3.49
N SER A 142 9.58 0.84 2.27
CA SER A 142 8.43 0.25 1.58
C SER A 142 8.19 -1.23 1.88
N LYS A 143 9.23 -1.95 2.32
CA LYS A 143 9.21 -3.41 2.47
C LYS A 143 8.10 -3.92 3.39
N GLY A 144 7.91 -3.25 4.53
CA GLY A 144 6.84 -3.59 5.48
C GLY A 144 5.44 -3.41 4.91
N PHE A 145 5.18 -2.29 4.21
CA PHE A 145 3.91 -2.04 3.54
C PHE A 145 3.62 -3.12 2.49
N ILE A 146 4.61 -3.41 1.64
CA ILE A 146 4.51 -4.43 0.59
C ILE A 146 4.10 -5.77 1.20
N SER A 147 4.82 -6.21 2.23
CA SER A 147 4.57 -7.51 2.84
C SER A 147 3.14 -7.61 3.40
N ARG A 148 2.68 -6.59 4.13
CA ARG A 148 1.33 -6.60 4.72
C ARG A 148 0.21 -6.47 3.69
N ALA A 149 0.42 -5.73 2.61
CA ALA A 149 -0.53 -5.67 1.51
C ALA A 149 -0.64 -7.02 0.77
N VAL A 150 0.50 -7.64 0.45
CA VAL A 150 0.52 -8.95 -0.20
C VAL A 150 -0.10 -10.03 0.69
N LEU A 151 0.29 -10.09 1.97
CA LEU A 151 -0.28 -11.03 2.93
C LEU A 151 -1.81 -10.88 3.06
N TYR A 152 -2.29 -9.63 3.09
CA TYR A 152 -3.72 -9.35 3.13
C TYR A 152 -4.45 -9.89 1.89
N MET A 153 -3.92 -9.64 0.69
CA MET A 153 -4.54 -10.14 -0.55
C MET A 153 -4.54 -11.68 -0.61
N CYS A 154 -3.49 -12.33 -0.11
CA CYS A 154 -3.44 -13.78 0.02
C CYS A 154 -4.46 -14.31 1.03
N TRP A 155 -4.59 -13.64 2.18
CA TRP A 155 -5.51 -14.03 3.25
C TRP A 155 -6.97 -13.81 2.87
N GLU A 156 -7.30 -12.62 2.42
CA GLU A 156 -8.68 -12.19 2.20
C GLU A 156 -9.32 -12.84 0.96
N TYR A 157 -8.49 -13.06 -0.08
CA TYR A 157 -8.98 -13.48 -1.39
C TYR A 157 -8.35 -14.77 -1.92
N GLY A 158 -7.43 -15.39 -1.19
CA GLY A 158 -6.76 -16.62 -1.60
C GLY A 158 -5.78 -16.47 -2.77
N TYR A 159 -5.29 -15.26 -3.04
CA TYR A 159 -4.29 -15.06 -4.10
C TYR A 159 -2.95 -15.68 -3.76
N SER A 160 -2.22 -16.12 -4.79
CA SER A 160 -0.87 -16.65 -4.64
C SER A 160 0.18 -15.54 -4.77
N HIS A 161 1.07 -15.41 -3.76
CA HIS A 161 2.17 -14.45 -3.75
C HIS A 161 3.27 -14.75 -4.79
N LYS A 162 3.33 -15.98 -5.33
CA LYS A 162 4.47 -16.50 -6.12
C LYS A 162 4.89 -15.66 -7.33
N LYS A 163 3.95 -14.91 -7.93
CA LYS A 163 4.26 -13.98 -9.04
C LYS A 163 4.53 -12.55 -8.56
N VAL A 164 4.49 -12.29 -7.26
CA VAL A 164 4.64 -10.95 -6.68
C VAL A 164 5.91 -10.84 -5.85
N ILE A 165 6.17 -11.85 -5.01
CA ILE A 165 7.32 -11.89 -4.11
C ILE A 165 7.61 -13.33 -3.70
N ASP A 166 8.89 -13.65 -3.48
CA ASP A 166 9.28 -14.91 -2.88
C ASP A 166 8.71 -15.06 -1.47
N ARG A 167 8.38 -16.32 -1.07
CA ARG A 167 7.77 -16.62 0.21
C ARG A 167 8.62 -16.18 1.40
N ASP A 168 9.89 -16.56 1.39
CA ASP A 168 10.78 -16.32 2.54
C ASP A 168 11.10 -14.83 2.66
N LEU A 169 11.20 -14.15 1.52
CA LEU A 169 11.34 -12.69 1.47
C LEU A 169 10.10 -11.97 2.00
N LEU A 170 8.90 -12.42 1.62
CA LEU A 170 7.62 -11.89 2.12
C LEU A 170 7.54 -11.98 3.65
N ILE A 171 7.88 -13.14 4.19
CA ILE A 171 7.87 -13.41 5.63
C ILE A 171 8.95 -12.59 6.34
N LYS A 172 10.17 -12.55 5.79
CA LYS A 172 11.27 -11.73 6.29
C LYS A 172 10.85 -10.26 6.42
N TRP A 173 10.30 -9.67 5.37
CA TRP A 173 9.89 -8.27 5.38
C TRP A 173 8.75 -8.01 6.36
N TYR A 174 7.79 -8.93 6.49
CA TYR A 174 6.72 -8.80 7.45
C TYR A 174 7.25 -8.66 8.88
N PHE A 175 8.17 -9.51 9.31
CA PHE A 175 8.69 -9.47 10.67
C PHE A 175 9.75 -8.39 10.89
N GLN A 176 10.53 -8.06 9.88
CA GLN A 176 11.63 -7.10 9.99
C GLN A 176 11.15 -5.64 10.02
N TYR A 177 10.04 -5.33 9.36
CA TYR A 177 9.54 -3.97 9.20
C TYR A 177 8.15 -3.81 9.81
N PRO A 178 8.04 -3.46 11.11
CA PRO A 178 6.76 -3.31 11.79
C PRO A 178 5.91 -2.18 11.19
N PRO A 179 4.57 -2.22 11.36
CA PRO A 179 3.69 -1.19 10.84
C PRO A 179 3.92 0.15 11.54
N LEU A 180 4.10 1.19 10.74
CA LEU A 180 4.24 2.56 11.20
C LEU A 180 2.91 3.07 11.79
N LYS A 181 2.98 4.14 12.59
CA LYS A 181 1.79 4.77 13.18
C LYS A 181 0.78 5.18 12.11
N GLU A 182 1.26 5.67 11.01
CA GLU A 182 0.48 6.17 9.88
C GLU A 182 -0.15 5.05 9.09
N GLU A 183 0.52 3.94 8.97
CA GLU A 183 -0.05 2.74 8.37
C GLU A 183 -1.21 2.20 9.22
N ARG A 184 -1.06 2.23 10.54
CA ARG A 184 -2.17 1.89 11.45
C ARG A 184 -3.33 2.86 11.32
N TYR A 185 -3.06 4.16 11.22
CA TYR A 185 -4.08 5.17 10.96
C TYR A 185 -4.80 4.94 9.63
N HIS A 186 -4.03 4.66 8.57
CA HIS A 186 -4.56 4.31 7.25
C HIS A 186 -5.49 3.09 7.32
N ASN A 187 -5.07 2.04 8.01
CA ASN A 187 -5.87 0.83 8.22
C ASN A 187 -7.22 1.14 8.88
N GLU A 188 -7.26 2.03 9.88
CA GLU A 188 -8.50 2.48 10.52
C GLU A 188 -9.41 3.28 9.56
N ILE A 189 -8.85 4.15 8.72
CA ILE A 189 -9.62 4.88 7.71
C ILE A 189 -10.23 3.91 6.70
N ILE A 190 -9.45 2.95 6.20
CA ILE A 190 -9.94 1.94 5.26
C ILE A 190 -11.05 1.10 5.92
N HIS A 191 -10.87 0.69 7.17
CA HIS A 191 -11.89 -0.04 7.90
C HIS A 191 -13.23 0.72 7.95
N ARG A 192 -13.20 2.02 8.20
CA ARG A 192 -14.44 2.84 8.19
C ARG A 192 -15.14 2.85 6.83
N ILE A 193 -14.38 2.77 5.74
CA ILE A 193 -14.89 2.81 4.36
C ILE A 193 -15.32 1.41 3.87
N GLN A 194 -14.47 0.41 4.05
CA GLN A 194 -14.65 -0.93 3.50
C GLN A 194 -15.17 -1.97 4.51
N ARG A 195 -15.26 -1.60 5.80
CA ARG A 195 -15.65 -2.48 6.91
C ARG A 195 -14.73 -3.69 7.10
N LYS A 196 -13.49 -3.58 6.63
CA LYS A 196 -12.45 -4.59 6.74
C LYS A 196 -11.16 -3.99 7.26
N HIS A 197 -10.49 -4.69 8.18
CA HIS A 197 -9.13 -4.37 8.62
C HIS A 197 -8.13 -5.25 7.90
N ASN A 198 -6.95 -4.70 7.61
CA ASN A 198 -5.80 -5.54 7.35
C ASN A 198 -5.30 -6.12 8.68
N ILE A 199 -5.55 -7.40 8.91
CA ILE A 199 -5.22 -8.10 10.16
C ILE A 199 -3.71 -8.14 10.42
N PHE A 200 -2.89 -8.10 9.37
CA PHE A 200 -1.42 -8.08 9.46
C PHE A 200 -0.89 -6.74 9.98
N ILE A 201 -1.72 -5.68 9.97
CA ILE A 201 -1.47 -4.39 10.63
C ILE A 201 -2.06 -4.40 12.05
N THR A 202 -3.34 -4.71 12.18
CA THR A 202 -4.10 -4.62 13.44
C THR A 202 -3.54 -5.55 14.52
N ASN A 203 -3.13 -6.74 14.13
CA ASN A 203 -2.69 -7.80 15.05
C ASN A 203 -1.17 -8.02 15.05
N TYR A 204 -0.40 -7.14 14.44
CA TYR A 204 1.05 -7.31 14.30
C TYR A 204 1.76 -7.59 15.64
N TYR A 205 1.42 -6.83 16.68
CA TYR A 205 2.02 -6.97 18.02
C TYR A 205 1.31 -7.99 18.93
N LYS A 206 0.24 -8.62 18.45
CA LYS A 206 -0.51 -9.60 19.22
C LYS A 206 -0.02 -11.00 18.87
N LYS A 207 0.20 -11.85 19.88
CA LYS A 207 0.40 -13.29 19.65
C LYS A 207 -0.90 -13.86 19.05
N ASN A 208 -0.96 -13.96 17.74
CA ASN A 208 -2.14 -14.45 17.03
C ASN A 208 -1.82 -15.76 16.32
N ASN A 209 -2.28 -16.87 16.90
CA ASN A 209 -2.08 -18.21 16.36
C ASN A 209 -2.63 -18.37 14.94
N VAL A 210 -3.67 -17.62 14.57
CA VAL A 210 -4.30 -17.70 13.25
C VAL A 210 -3.36 -17.10 12.19
N ILE A 211 -2.77 -15.92 12.46
CA ILE A 211 -1.78 -15.29 11.57
C ILE A 211 -0.54 -16.17 11.44
N THR A 212 -0.02 -16.68 12.56
CA THR A 212 1.14 -17.57 12.54
C THR A 212 0.88 -18.81 11.72
N LYS A 213 -0.25 -19.49 11.95
CA LYS A 213 -0.66 -20.68 11.15
C LYS A 213 -0.83 -20.37 9.67
N PHE A 214 -1.33 -19.20 9.32
CA PHE A 214 -1.45 -18.77 7.92
C PHE A 214 -0.09 -18.58 7.27
N ILE A 215 0.81 -17.80 7.91
CA ILE A 215 2.15 -17.52 7.40
C ILE A 215 2.97 -18.80 7.22
N THR A 216 2.83 -19.79 8.13
CA THR A 216 3.54 -21.07 8.01
C THR A 216 3.02 -21.95 6.86
N LYS A 217 1.81 -21.70 6.35
CA LYS A 217 1.18 -22.46 5.26
C LYS A 217 1.31 -21.81 3.88
N LEU A 218 1.81 -20.56 3.81
CA LEU A 218 2.09 -19.91 2.54
C LEU A 218 3.13 -20.68 1.73
#